data_ce983a8798af1b95fb4ab779108f2c75
#
_entry.id   ce983a8798af1b95fb4ab779108f2c75
#
_cell.length_a   1.000
_cell.length_b   1.000
_cell.length_c   1.000
_cell.angle_alpha   90.00
_cell.angle_beta   90.00
_cell.angle_gamma   90.00
#
_symmetry.space_group_name_H-M   'P 1'
#
loop_
_entity.id
_entity.type
_entity.pdbx_description
1 polymer ?
#
loop_
_entity_poly.entity_id
_entity_poly.type
_entity_poly.pdbx_seq_one_letter_code
_entity_poly.pdbx_strand_id
1 'polypeptide(L)'
;TELGHTLRGYTDDALTPEGWQQMQLAVLEKLQQPVQWQAIYSSTLIRCSHFARQLSQQLKLPLILNSDLKEMNFGQWEGCSTEEIYQREPELLTSFWEKPSFYTPPEAEPLHEFQYRIQRAFQLIHQQMLENNWRQVLVICHGGVIKLMKCLASDQSSDHLLKIPAELGQL
;
A
#
# COMPACT_ATOMS: atom_id res chain seq x y z
N THR A 1 4.90 -3.08 -14.62
CA THR A 1 6.19 -3.76 -14.42
C THR A 1 6.34 -4.85 -15.46
N GLU A 2 7.41 -4.81 -16.27
CA GLU A 2 7.68 -5.74 -17.36
C GLU A 2 7.99 -7.19 -16.93
N LEU A 3 8.03 -7.44 -15.66
CA LEU A 3 8.25 -8.75 -15.05
C LEU A 3 6.98 -9.22 -14.36
N GLY A 4 6.00 -9.79 -15.09
CA GLY A 4 4.86 -10.50 -14.53
C GLY A 4 4.35 -9.98 -13.18
N HIS A 5 3.34 -10.57 -12.61
CA HIS A 5 2.83 -10.20 -11.28
C HIS A 5 3.77 -10.63 -10.14
N THR A 6 4.95 -10.00 -10.07
CA THR A 6 5.94 -10.24 -9.02
C THR A 6 5.44 -9.68 -7.69
N LEU A 7 5.47 -10.49 -6.63
CA LEU A 7 5.13 -10.04 -5.29
C LEU A 7 6.25 -9.15 -4.73
N ARG A 8 5.91 -7.94 -4.35
CA ARG A 8 6.83 -6.94 -3.79
C ARG A 8 6.24 -6.35 -2.53
N GLY A 9 6.54 -6.94 -1.41
CA GLY A 9 6.17 -6.47 -0.10
C GLY A 9 7.24 -5.55 0.49
N TYR A 10 8.17 -6.12 1.24
CA TYR A 10 9.24 -5.40 1.92
C TYR A 10 10.48 -5.16 1.05
N THR A 11 10.59 -5.80 -0.12
CA THR A 11 11.63 -5.48 -1.10
C THR A 11 11.60 -3.99 -1.39
N ASP A 12 12.72 -3.29 -1.12
CA ASP A 12 12.78 -1.83 -1.15
C ASP A 12 13.32 -1.31 -2.50
N ASP A 13 12.56 -1.57 -3.55
CA ASP A 13 12.86 -1.11 -4.90
C ASP A 13 12.35 0.31 -5.14
N ALA A 14 13.10 1.08 -5.93
CA ALA A 14 12.67 2.37 -6.41
C ALA A 14 11.52 2.25 -7.43
N LEU A 15 10.73 3.32 -7.59
CA LEU A 15 9.76 3.40 -8.69
C LEU A 15 10.48 3.35 -10.04
N THR A 16 9.86 2.64 -10.99
CA THR A 16 10.21 2.77 -12.40
C THR A 16 9.82 4.16 -12.93
N PRO A 17 10.41 4.63 -14.05
CA PRO A 17 9.97 5.88 -14.68
C PRO A 17 8.46 5.91 -14.96
N GLU A 18 7.90 4.79 -15.41
CA GLU A 18 6.46 4.63 -15.68
C GLU A 18 5.63 4.73 -14.40
N GLY A 19 6.05 4.05 -13.33
CA GLY A 19 5.39 4.12 -12.02
C GLY A 19 5.44 5.54 -11.44
N TRP A 20 6.55 6.24 -11.64
CA TRP A 20 6.68 7.64 -11.27
C TRP A 20 5.67 8.52 -12.01
N GLN A 21 5.58 8.37 -13.34
CA GLN A 21 4.64 9.11 -14.17
C GLN A 21 3.19 8.82 -13.79
N GLN A 22 2.84 7.55 -13.51
CA GLN A 22 1.50 7.18 -13.06
C GLN A 22 1.11 7.91 -11.77
N MET A 23 2.00 7.93 -10.77
CA MET A 23 1.74 8.64 -9.52
C MET A 23 1.63 10.16 -9.71
N GLN A 24 2.46 10.74 -10.57
CA GLN A 24 2.37 12.17 -10.89
C GLN A 24 1.04 12.52 -11.56
N LEU A 25 0.58 11.72 -12.52
CA LEU A 25 -0.69 11.96 -13.21
C LEU A 25 -1.87 11.88 -12.25
N ALA A 26 -1.90 10.86 -11.38
CA ALA A 26 -2.95 10.71 -10.37
C ALA A 26 -3.05 11.93 -9.43
N VAL A 27 -1.90 12.44 -8.97
CA VAL A 27 -1.86 13.66 -8.14
C VAL A 27 -2.32 14.88 -8.91
N LEU A 28 -1.84 15.08 -10.15
CA LEU A 28 -2.22 16.22 -11.00
C LEU A 28 -3.72 16.24 -11.29
N GLU A 29 -4.32 15.08 -11.55
CA GLU A 29 -5.76 14.94 -11.79
C GLU A 29 -6.57 15.37 -10.56
N LYS A 30 -6.13 15.00 -9.36
CA LYS A 30 -6.78 15.43 -8.11
C LYS A 30 -6.58 16.91 -7.80
N LEU A 31 -5.42 17.47 -8.12
CA LEU A 31 -5.16 18.90 -7.93
C LEU A 31 -6.02 19.79 -8.83
N GLN A 32 -6.61 19.27 -9.91
CA GLN A 32 -7.61 19.98 -10.71
C GLN A 32 -8.98 20.10 -10.00
N GLN A 33 -9.21 19.32 -8.96
CA GLN A 33 -10.40 19.38 -8.12
C GLN A 33 -10.13 20.33 -6.93
N PRO A 34 -11.17 20.84 -6.22
CA PRO A 34 -10.99 21.68 -5.04
C PRO A 34 -10.50 20.87 -3.81
N VAL A 35 -9.45 20.07 -4.01
CA VAL A 35 -8.81 19.30 -2.94
C VAL A 35 -7.70 20.15 -2.33
N GLN A 36 -7.75 20.33 -1.01
CA GLN A 36 -6.71 21.03 -0.26
C GLN A 36 -6.09 20.08 0.76
N TRP A 37 -5.09 19.32 0.34
CA TRP A 37 -4.31 18.52 1.27
C TRP A 37 -3.53 19.43 2.23
N GLN A 38 -3.48 19.03 3.48
CA GLN A 38 -2.85 19.80 4.55
C GLN A 38 -1.60 19.09 5.09
N ALA A 39 -1.47 17.78 4.80
CA ALA A 39 -0.29 16.99 5.09
C ALA A 39 -0.18 15.79 4.13
N ILE A 40 1.00 15.21 4.06
CA ILE A 40 1.29 13.99 3.32
C ILE A 40 1.81 12.94 4.30
N TYR A 41 1.18 11.79 4.33
CA TYR A 41 1.67 10.59 5.00
C TYR A 41 2.21 9.62 3.95
N SER A 42 3.29 8.92 4.27
CA SER A 42 3.85 7.95 3.34
C SER A 42 4.44 6.74 4.04
N SER A 43 4.31 5.59 3.38
CA SER A 43 5.15 4.44 3.67
C SER A 43 6.63 4.81 3.62
N THR A 44 7.44 4.15 4.44
CA THR A 44 8.90 4.35 4.45
C THR A 44 9.61 3.68 3.30
N LEU A 45 9.00 2.73 2.57
CA LEU A 45 9.60 2.08 1.41
C LEU A 45 9.88 3.12 0.30
N ILE A 46 11.05 3.00 -0.35
CA ILE A 46 11.60 4.03 -1.23
C ILE A 46 10.67 4.38 -2.39
N ARG A 47 9.91 3.41 -2.92
CA ARG A 47 8.94 3.62 -3.99
C ARG A 47 7.80 4.58 -3.61
N CYS A 48 7.50 4.72 -2.33
CA CYS A 48 6.53 5.68 -1.81
C CYS A 48 7.23 6.91 -1.25
N SER A 49 8.23 6.73 -0.37
CA SER A 49 8.86 7.82 0.37
C SER A 49 9.63 8.79 -0.52
N HIS A 50 10.23 8.32 -1.61
CA HIS A 50 10.94 9.19 -2.55
C HIS A 50 9.97 10.12 -3.27
N PHE A 51 8.87 9.58 -3.80
CA PHE A 51 7.82 10.37 -4.43
C PHE A 51 7.18 11.35 -3.43
N ALA A 52 6.87 10.89 -2.22
CA ALA A 52 6.29 11.72 -1.17
C ALA A 52 7.17 12.90 -0.77
N ARG A 53 8.49 12.72 -0.68
CA ARG A 53 9.45 13.80 -0.40
C ARG A 53 9.42 14.88 -1.49
N GLN A 54 9.46 14.46 -2.75
CA GLN A 54 9.41 15.43 -3.87
C GLN A 54 8.09 16.19 -3.87
N LEU A 55 6.96 15.48 -3.71
CA LEU A 55 5.64 16.10 -3.68
C LEU A 55 5.47 17.06 -2.50
N SER A 56 5.96 16.67 -1.31
CA SER A 56 5.95 17.53 -0.12
C SER A 56 6.70 18.85 -0.35
N GLN A 57 7.85 18.80 -1.00
CA GLN A 57 8.62 20.01 -1.36
C GLN A 57 7.88 20.89 -2.37
N GLN A 58 7.28 20.28 -3.39
CA GLN A 58 6.53 20.99 -4.43
C GLN A 58 5.29 21.69 -3.87
N LEU A 59 4.52 21.00 -3.03
CA LEU A 59 3.29 21.52 -2.43
C LEU A 59 3.51 22.29 -1.13
N LYS A 60 4.74 22.30 -0.60
CA LYS A 60 5.10 22.89 0.70
C LYS A 60 4.24 22.37 1.86
N LEU A 61 3.96 21.09 1.84
CA LEU A 61 3.18 20.40 2.86
C LEU A 61 4.07 19.58 3.81
N PRO A 62 3.71 19.45 5.08
CA PRO A 62 4.40 18.57 6.00
C PRO A 62 4.33 17.11 5.51
N LEU A 63 5.45 16.39 5.63
CA LEU A 63 5.56 14.96 5.32
C LEU A 63 5.80 14.16 6.58
N ILE A 64 4.98 13.16 6.81
CA ILE A 64 5.09 12.20 7.91
C ILE A 64 5.32 10.80 7.32
N LEU A 65 6.47 10.23 7.59
CA LEU A 65 6.78 8.86 7.21
C LEU A 65 6.32 7.90 8.32
N ASN A 66 5.60 6.85 7.93
CA ASN A 66 5.10 5.85 8.86
C ASN A 66 5.40 4.43 8.34
N SER A 67 6.19 3.67 9.11
CA SER A 67 6.58 2.30 8.77
C SER A 67 5.40 1.31 8.77
N ASP A 68 4.34 1.61 9.52
CA ASP A 68 3.14 0.78 9.54
C ASP A 68 2.36 0.83 8.22
N LEU A 69 2.63 1.83 7.36
CA LEU A 69 2.04 1.93 6.01
C LEU A 69 2.78 1.09 4.95
N LYS A 70 3.81 0.32 5.31
CA LYS A 70 4.48 -0.57 4.37
C LYS A 70 3.52 -1.60 3.79
N GLU A 71 3.88 -2.14 2.62
CA GLU A 71 3.18 -3.26 2.02
C GLU A 71 3.28 -4.51 2.92
N MET A 72 2.43 -5.50 2.70
CA MET A 72 2.51 -6.79 3.35
C MET A 72 3.87 -7.44 3.03
N ASN A 73 4.52 -7.99 4.05
CA ASN A 73 5.75 -8.77 3.85
C ASN A 73 5.37 -10.17 3.33
N PHE A 74 5.86 -10.54 2.15
CA PHE A 74 5.59 -11.84 1.53
C PHE A 74 6.62 -12.93 1.87
N GLY A 75 7.60 -12.64 2.74
CA GLY A 75 8.59 -13.62 3.19
C GLY A 75 9.35 -14.26 2.02
N GLN A 76 9.35 -15.59 1.93
CA GLN A 76 10.07 -16.31 0.87
C GLN A 76 9.47 -16.13 -0.54
N TRP A 77 8.30 -15.50 -0.65
CA TRP A 77 7.70 -15.17 -1.94
C TRP A 77 8.07 -13.78 -2.45
N GLU A 78 8.84 -13.01 -1.67
CA GLU A 78 9.35 -11.70 -2.12
C GLU A 78 10.17 -11.86 -3.41
N GLY A 79 9.87 -11.01 -4.39
CA GLY A 79 10.56 -11.01 -5.70
C GLY A 79 10.17 -12.15 -6.63
N CYS A 80 9.33 -13.09 -6.21
CA CYS A 80 8.85 -14.17 -7.06
C CYS A 80 7.60 -13.76 -7.83
N SER A 81 7.47 -14.25 -9.05
CA SER A 81 6.22 -14.17 -9.78
C SER A 81 5.20 -15.19 -9.26
N THR A 82 3.92 -14.91 -9.42
CA THR A 82 2.87 -15.88 -9.06
C THR A 82 3.01 -17.19 -9.82
N GLU A 83 3.55 -17.16 -11.03
CA GLU A 83 3.82 -18.36 -11.82
C GLU A 83 4.93 -19.21 -11.21
N GLU A 84 6.05 -18.60 -10.80
CA GLU A 84 7.16 -19.32 -10.11
C GLU A 84 6.69 -19.91 -8.79
N ILE A 85 5.86 -19.20 -8.02
CA ILE A 85 5.30 -19.71 -6.77
C ILE A 85 4.37 -20.88 -7.05
N TYR A 86 3.50 -20.77 -8.06
CA TYR A 86 2.60 -21.83 -8.44
C TYR A 86 3.32 -23.14 -8.85
N GLN A 87 4.46 -23.02 -9.55
CA GLN A 87 5.27 -24.19 -9.92
C GLN A 87 5.89 -24.91 -8.70
N ARG A 88 6.21 -24.16 -7.64
CA ARG A 88 6.84 -24.70 -6.42
C ARG A 88 5.84 -25.13 -5.36
N GLU A 89 4.81 -24.33 -5.15
CA GLU A 89 3.89 -24.45 -4.02
C GLU A 89 2.43 -24.16 -4.45
N PRO A 90 1.87 -24.91 -5.44
CA PRO A 90 0.55 -24.61 -6.00
C PRO A 90 -0.58 -24.65 -4.97
N GLU A 91 -0.52 -25.60 -4.04
CA GLU A 91 -1.55 -25.76 -3.01
C GLU A 91 -1.53 -24.59 -2.01
N LEU A 92 -0.34 -24.19 -1.56
CA LEU A 92 -0.20 -23.09 -0.63
C LEU A 92 -0.61 -21.77 -1.29
N LEU A 93 -0.21 -21.52 -2.54
CA LEU A 93 -0.61 -20.32 -3.28
C LEU A 93 -2.14 -20.24 -3.43
N THR A 94 -2.78 -21.34 -3.83
CA THR A 94 -4.24 -21.39 -3.97
C THR A 94 -4.93 -21.14 -2.63
N SER A 95 -4.46 -21.78 -1.57
CA SER A 95 -5.01 -21.63 -0.22
C SER A 95 -4.85 -20.20 0.30
N PHE A 96 -3.69 -19.59 0.09
CA PHE A 96 -3.44 -18.19 0.44
C PHE A 96 -4.36 -17.23 -0.33
N TRP A 97 -4.60 -17.47 -1.64
CA TRP A 97 -5.51 -16.65 -2.43
C TRP A 97 -6.97 -16.73 -1.99
N GLU A 98 -7.39 -17.91 -1.51
CA GLU A 98 -8.76 -18.13 -1.05
C GLU A 98 -8.99 -17.64 0.38
N LYS A 99 -8.04 -17.91 1.28
CA LYS A 99 -8.15 -17.64 2.73
C LYS A 99 -6.83 -17.15 3.31
N PRO A 100 -6.40 -15.93 2.98
CA PRO A 100 -5.14 -15.37 3.47
C PRO A 100 -5.10 -15.16 5.00
N SER A 101 -6.26 -15.20 5.68
CA SER A 101 -6.31 -15.16 7.15
C SER A 101 -5.85 -16.45 7.81
N PHE A 102 -5.90 -17.59 7.09
CA PHE A 102 -5.50 -18.91 7.60
C PHE A 102 -4.16 -19.39 7.06
N TYR A 103 -3.80 -18.98 5.87
CA TYR A 103 -2.60 -19.43 5.18
C TYR A 103 -1.64 -18.26 4.98
N THR A 104 -0.43 -18.43 5.48
CA THR A 104 0.63 -17.41 5.40
C THR A 104 1.81 -18.02 4.63
N PRO A 105 2.37 -17.30 3.64
CA PRO A 105 3.60 -17.76 2.98
C PRO A 105 4.74 -17.94 3.99
N PRO A 106 5.72 -18.82 3.73
CA PRO A 106 6.83 -19.02 4.65
C PRO A 106 7.57 -17.70 4.96
N GLU A 107 7.82 -17.44 6.24
CA GLU A 107 8.47 -16.23 6.75
C GLU A 107 7.77 -14.90 6.41
N ALA A 108 6.52 -14.97 5.91
CA ALA A 108 5.72 -13.81 5.61
C ALA A 108 5.00 -13.25 6.86
N GLU A 109 4.51 -12.03 6.72
CA GLU A 109 3.65 -11.40 7.71
C GLU A 109 2.25 -12.02 7.67
N PRO A 110 1.71 -12.53 8.80
CA PRO A 110 0.33 -12.99 8.86
C PRO A 110 -0.66 -11.83 8.57
N LEU A 111 -1.76 -12.13 7.89
CA LEU A 111 -2.74 -11.12 7.52
C LEU A 111 -3.28 -10.31 8.71
N HIS A 112 -3.46 -10.95 9.87
CA HIS A 112 -3.96 -10.24 11.06
C HIS A 112 -2.95 -9.23 11.63
N GLU A 113 -1.63 -9.49 11.51
CA GLU A 113 -0.57 -8.54 11.90
C GLU A 113 -0.52 -7.37 10.92
N PHE A 114 -0.61 -7.66 9.62
CA PHE A 114 -0.74 -6.65 8.57
C PHE A 114 -1.94 -5.73 8.85
N GLN A 115 -3.12 -6.33 9.08
CA GLN A 115 -4.34 -5.59 9.39
C GLN A 115 -4.19 -4.73 10.65
N TYR A 116 -3.62 -5.27 11.71
CA TYR A 116 -3.43 -4.56 12.98
C TYR A 116 -2.54 -3.32 12.81
N ARG A 117 -1.38 -3.45 12.14
CA ARG A 117 -0.48 -2.29 11.97
C ARG A 117 -1.07 -1.23 11.04
N ILE A 118 -1.80 -1.63 9.98
CA ILE A 118 -2.49 -0.67 9.10
C ILE A 118 -3.58 0.08 9.87
N GLN A 119 -4.40 -0.60 10.65
CA GLN A 119 -5.41 0.06 11.48
C GLN A 119 -4.78 1.04 12.47
N ARG A 120 -3.68 0.66 13.12
CA ARG A 120 -2.91 1.55 14.01
C ARG A 120 -2.40 2.79 13.27
N ALA A 121 -1.87 2.63 12.05
CA ALA A 121 -1.41 3.75 11.24
C ALA A 121 -2.54 4.74 10.94
N PHE A 122 -3.71 4.25 10.53
CA PHE A 122 -4.85 5.11 10.22
C PHE A 122 -5.48 5.74 11.46
N GLN A 123 -5.47 5.07 12.62
CA GLN A 123 -5.87 5.67 13.89
C GLN A 123 -4.97 6.85 14.26
N LEU A 124 -3.64 6.69 14.12
CA LEU A 124 -2.67 7.77 14.34
C LEU A 124 -2.89 8.94 13.39
N ILE A 125 -3.09 8.66 12.09
CA ILE A 125 -3.39 9.68 11.09
C ILE A 125 -4.65 10.46 11.50
N HIS A 126 -5.72 9.77 11.84
CA HIS A 126 -6.97 10.39 12.27
C HIS A 126 -6.80 11.27 13.52
N GLN A 127 -6.08 10.78 14.53
CA GLN A 127 -5.77 11.55 15.73
C GLN A 127 -5.02 12.84 15.38
N GLN A 128 -3.96 12.75 14.57
CA GLN A 128 -3.18 13.92 14.16
C GLN A 128 -3.98 14.90 13.30
N MET A 129 -4.90 14.41 12.48
CA MET A 129 -5.84 15.27 11.74
C MET A 129 -6.71 16.09 12.69
N LEU A 130 -7.23 15.49 13.76
CA LEU A 130 -8.02 16.18 14.78
C LEU A 130 -7.19 17.23 15.53
N GLU A 131 -5.99 16.84 15.99
CA GLU A 131 -5.09 17.73 16.75
C GLU A 131 -4.65 18.97 15.96
N ASN A 132 -4.47 18.82 14.63
CA ASN A 132 -4.02 19.90 13.75
C ASN A 132 -5.17 20.61 13.00
N ASN A 133 -6.42 20.23 13.23
CA ASN A 133 -7.60 20.69 12.47
C ASN A 133 -7.46 20.44 10.95
N TRP A 134 -6.81 19.36 10.56
CA TRP A 134 -6.71 18.97 9.16
C TRP A 134 -7.98 18.25 8.71
N ARG A 135 -8.49 18.65 7.56
CA ARG A 135 -9.69 18.04 6.96
C ARG A 135 -9.36 17.02 5.90
N GLN A 136 -8.24 17.21 5.21
CA GLN A 136 -7.80 16.33 4.13
C GLN A 136 -6.29 16.13 4.19
N VAL A 137 -5.88 14.88 4.13
CA VAL A 137 -4.48 14.48 4.03
C VAL A 137 -4.30 13.51 2.88
N LEU A 138 -3.12 13.49 2.28
CA LEU A 138 -2.76 12.51 1.27
C LEU A 138 -1.98 11.37 1.91
N VAL A 139 -2.38 10.12 1.64
CA VAL A 139 -1.65 8.93 2.10
C VAL A 139 -1.06 8.20 0.90
N ILE A 140 0.26 8.12 0.85
CA ILE A 140 1.01 7.41 -0.20
C ILE A 140 1.46 6.06 0.35
N CYS A 141 0.86 4.99 -0.15
CA CYS A 141 1.07 3.64 0.33
C CYS A 141 1.02 2.62 -0.82
N HIS A 142 0.60 1.40 -0.57
CA HIS A 142 0.73 0.26 -1.46
C HIS A 142 -0.62 -0.36 -1.78
N GLY A 143 -0.64 -1.20 -2.83
CA GLY A 143 -1.85 -1.85 -3.30
C GLY A 143 -2.55 -2.71 -2.23
N GLY A 144 -1.79 -3.49 -1.46
CA GLY A 144 -2.34 -4.31 -0.38
C GLY A 144 -2.96 -3.46 0.74
N VAL A 145 -2.33 -2.34 1.09
CA VAL A 145 -2.88 -1.39 2.07
C VAL A 145 -4.21 -0.82 1.59
N ILE A 146 -4.29 -0.37 0.32
CA ILE A 146 -5.52 0.18 -0.27
C ILE A 146 -6.63 -0.88 -0.30
N LYS A 147 -6.30 -2.11 -0.71
CA LYS A 147 -7.26 -3.22 -0.75
C LYS A 147 -7.80 -3.55 0.64
N LEU A 148 -6.92 -3.60 1.65
CA LEU A 148 -7.32 -3.82 3.03
C LEU A 148 -8.26 -2.72 3.52
N MET A 149 -7.94 -1.47 3.26
CA MET A 149 -8.79 -0.34 3.66
C MET A 149 -10.16 -0.39 2.96
N LYS A 150 -10.21 -0.79 1.70
CA LYS A 150 -11.49 -1.01 0.99
C LYS A 150 -12.31 -2.13 1.63
N CYS A 151 -11.69 -3.25 2.03
CA CYS A 151 -12.37 -4.32 2.78
C CYS A 151 -12.99 -3.79 4.07
N LEU A 152 -12.18 -3.11 4.88
CA LEU A 152 -12.61 -2.59 6.18
C LEU A 152 -13.72 -1.55 6.04
N ALA A 153 -13.62 -0.65 5.06
CA ALA A 153 -14.62 0.38 4.80
C ALA A 153 -15.96 -0.19 4.28
N SER A 154 -15.93 -1.37 3.66
CA SER A 154 -17.10 -2.05 3.11
C SER A 154 -17.67 -3.13 4.05
N ASP A 155 -17.16 -3.23 5.26
CA ASP A 155 -17.55 -4.25 6.26
C ASP A 155 -17.35 -5.69 5.73
N GLN A 156 -16.38 -5.87 4.82
CA GLN A 156 -16.04 -7.16 4.23
C GLN A 156 -14.91 -7.82 5.01
N SER A 157 -14.90 -9.15 5.01
CA SER A 157 -13.78 -9.92 5.56
C SER A 157 -12.48 -9.57 4.83
N SER A 158 -11.39 -9.45 5.58
CA SER A 158 -10.04 -9.27 5.02
C SER A 158 -9.59 -10.42 4.10
N ASP A 159 -10.26 -11.57 4.13
CA ASP A 159 -10.05 -12.65 3.15
C ASP A 159 -10.41 -12.24 1.70
N HIS A 160 -11.20 -11.18 1.53
CA HIS A 160 -11.51 -10.66 0.21
C HIS A 160 -10.42 -9.70 -0.34
N LEU A 161 -9.42 -9.36 0.46
CA LEU A 161 -8.34 -8.44 0.10
C LEU A 161 -7.74 -8.73 -1.29
N LEU A 162 -7.41 -10.00 -1.56
CA LEU A 162 -6.76 -10.39 -2.81
C LEU A 162 -7.71 -10.37 -4.03
N LYS A 163 -9.03 -10.32 -3.79
CA LYS A 163 -10.07 -10.25 -4.83
C LYS A 163 -10.47 -8.80 -5.18
N ILE A 164 -10.06 -7.82 -4.37
CA ILE A 164 -10.35 -6.39 -4.62
C ILE A 164 -9.34 -5.83 -5.61
N PRO A 165 -9.80 -5.14 -6.67
CA PRO A 165 -8.88 -4.44 -7.58
C PRO A 165 -8.25 -3.24 -6.88
N ALA A 166 -6.95 -3.04 -7.11
CA ALA A 166 -6.25 -1.79 -6.84
C ALA A 166 -5.29 -1.55 -7.99
N GLU A 167 -5.56 -0.52 -8.76
CA GLU A 167 -4.66 -0.12 -9.83
C GLU A 167 -3.57 0.79 -9.27
N LEU A 168 -2.39 0.75 -9.89
CA LEU A 168 -1.29 1.62 -9.51
C LEU A 168 -1.62 3.08 -9.87
N GLY A 169 -1.32 4.00 -8.95
CA GLY A 169 -1.59 5.42 -9.17
C GLY A 169 -3.07 5.80 -9.04
N GLN A 170 -3.91 5.02 -8.37
CA GLN A 170 -5.28 5.43 -8.00
C GLN A 170 -5.28 6.30 -6.74
N LEU A 171 -6.10 7.34 -6.77
CA LEU A 171 -6.42 8.22 -5.64
C LEU A 171 -7.94 8.28 -5.41
#